data_c17e88057bb17c8048f72f28116c76a7
#
_entry.id   c17e88057bb17c8048f72f28116c76a7
#
_cell.length_a   1.000
_cell.length_b   1.000
_cell.length_c   1.000
_cell.angle_alpha   90.00
_cell.angle_beta   90.00
_cell.angle_gamma   90.00
#
_symmetry.space_group_name_H-M   'P 1'
#
loop_
_entity.id
_entity.type
_entity.pdbx_description
1 polymer ?
#
loop_
_entity_poly.entity_id
_entity_poly.type
_entity_poly.pdbx_seq_one_letter_code
_entity_poly.pdbx_strand_id
1 'polypeptide(L)' 'MLSLWKVRTVEVAGSTFYEVYRTTDAAREKDRVERFGGYWTTEKEAKDLADRLNQEDKKK' A
#
# COMPACT_ATOMS: atom_id res chain seq x y z
N MET A 1 12.73 -3.50 -9.96
CA MET A 1 12.62 -2.40 -9.01
C MET A 1 11.22 -2.32 -8.44
N LEU A 2 11.11 -2.16 -7.14
CA LEU A 2 9.80 -2.10 -6.52
C LEU A 2 9.31 -0.68 -6.44
N SER A 3 8.02 -0.49 -6.59
CA SER A 3 7.48 0.84 -6.47
C SER A 3 7.30 1.17 -5.00
N LEU A 4 7.07 2.42 -4.70
CA LEU A 4 6.85 2.84 -3.34
C LEU A 4 5.49 2.38 -2.86
N TRP A 5 5.37 2.23 -1.56
CA TRP A 5 4.10 1.91 -0.97
C TRP A 5 3.18 3.10 -1.08
N LYS A 6 1.93 2.84 -1.40
CA LYS A 6 0.93 3.89 -1.61
C LYS A 6 -0.32 3.55 -0.84
N VAL A 7 -1.21 4.50 -0.76
CA VAL A 7 -2.47 4.33 -0.05
C VAL A 7 -3.60 4.54 -1.02
N ARG A 8 -4.62 3.72 -0.93
CA ARG A 8 -5.80 3.92 -1.76
C ARG A 8 -7.04 3.68 -0.91
N THR A 9 -8.14 4.25 -1.38
CA THR A 9 -9.42 4.13 -0.70
C THR A 9 -10.14 2.87 -1.19
N VAL A 10 -10.73 2.16 -0.25
CA VAL A 10 -11.46 0.95 -0.57
C VAL A 10 -12.81 1.02 0.12
N GLU A 11 -13.87 0.69 -0.60
CA GLU A 11 -15.18 0.68 -0.01
C GLU A 11 -15.65 -0.76 0.15
N VAL A 12 -16.06 -1.09 1.37
CA VAL A 12 -16.53 -2.43 1.66
C VAL A 12 -17.82 -2.31 2.43
N ALA A 13 -18.87 -2.88 1.92
CA ALA A 13 -20.17 -2.90 2.58
C ALA A 13 -20.60 -1.52 3.06
N GLY A 14 -20.40 -0.53 2.27
CA GLY A 14 -20.85 0.81 2.61
C GLY A 14 -19.92 1.59 3.51
N SER A 15 -18.81 1.01 3.90
CA SER A 15 -17.84 1.70 4.73
C SER A 15 -16.59 1.97 3.94
N THR A 16 -15.92 3.05 4.29
CA THR A 16 -14.71 3.43 3.60
C THR A 16 -13.50 3.03 4.43
N PHE A 17 -12.57 2.37 3.79
CA PHE A 17 -11.33 1.96 4.43
C PHE A 17 -10.17 2.38 3.54
N TYR A 18 -8.97 2.24 4.07
CA TYR A 18 -7.77 2.61 3.34
C TYR A 18 -6.83 1.40 3.32
N GLU A 19 -6.14 1.24 2.22
CA GLU A 19 -5.27 0.08 2.03
C GLU A 19 -3.89 0.55 1.64
N VAL A 20 -2.87 -0.07 2.22
CA VAL A 20 -1.48 0.22 1.87
C VAL A 20 -1.05 -0.84 0.88
N TYR A 21 -0.60 -0.43 -0.27
CA TYR A 21 -0.26 -1.37 -1.34
C TYR A 21 0.91 -0.84 -2.15
N ARG A 22 1.46 -1.72 -2.94
CA ARG A 22 2.44 -1.32 -3.93
C ARG A 22 2.36 -2.30 -5.09
N THR A 23 2.82 -1.87 -6.25
CA THR A 23 2.87 -2.77 -7.40
C THR A 23 4.31 -3.23 -7.53
N THR A 24 4.50 -4.49 -7.81
CA THR A 24 5.83 -4.99 -8.03
C THR A 24 6.10 -4.87 -9.51
N ASP A 25 7.36 -4.73 -9.83
CA ASP A 25 7.73 -4.57 -11.19
C ASP A 25 7.96 -5.89 -11.81
N ALA A 26 7.05 -6.72 -11.78
CA ALA A 26 7.23 -8.01 -12.29
C ALA A 26 7.06 -7.95 -13.70
N ALA A 27 7.40 -7.05 -14.14
CA ALA A 27 7.58 -6.92 -15.38
C ALA A 27 6.62 -7.20 -16.28
N ARG A 28 6.71 -7.32 -17.28
CA ARG A 28 5.96 -7.60 -18.29
C ARG A 28 4.80 -8.38 -18.07
N GLU A 29 4.64 -8.97 -17.03
CA GLU A 29 3.58 -9.79 -16.80
C GLU A 29 2.50 -8.96 -16.30
N LYS A 30 1.47 -9.38 -15.74
CA LYS A 30 0.45 -8.61 -15.20
C LYS A 30 0.94 -7.99 -14.00
N ASP A 31 0.58 -6.78 -13.69
CA ASP A 31 1.00 -6.10 -12.53
C ASP A 31 0.59 -6.85 -11.31
N ARG A 32 1.49 -7.09 -10.43
CA ARG A 32 1.19 -7.75 -9.20
C ARG A 32 1.07 -6.70 -8.13
N VAL A 33 0.07 -6.81 -7.29
CA VAL A 33 -0.17 -5.87 -6.22
C VAL A 33 0.10 -6.55 -4.92
N GLU A 34 0.97 -5.96 -4.10
CA GLU A 34 1.22 -6.45 -2.76
C GLU A 34 0.46 -5.57 -1.79
N ARG A 35 -0.17 -6.15 -0.82
CA ARG A 35 -0.89 -5.41 0.19
C ARG A 35 -0.27 -5.68 1.54
N PHE A 36 -0.24 -4.67 2.38
CA PHE A 36 0.36 -4.82 3.69
C PHE A 36 -0.75 -4.79 4.73
N GLY A 37 -0.91 -5.87 5.42
CA GLY A 37 -1.92 -5.94 6.46
C GLY A 37 -3.30 -5.99 5.88
N GLY A 38 -4.22 -5.43 6.58
CA GLY A 38 -5.59 -5.42 6.13
C GLY A 38 -5.99 -4.02 5.75
N TYR A 39 -7.14 -3.61 6.25
CA TYR A 39 -7.63 -2.29 5.93
C TYR A 39 -7.47 -1.39 7.16
N TRP A 40 -7.26 -0.12 6.90
CA TRP A 40 -7.10 0.87 7.94
C TRP A 40 -8.32 1.77 7.93
N THR A 41 -8.72 2.24 9.09
CA THR A 41 -9.95 3.03 9.17
C THR A 41 -9.71 4.51 8.90
N THR A 42 -8.48 4.98 9.00
CA THR A 42 -8.20 6.38 8.74
C THR A 42 -7.07 6.50 7.74
N GLU A 43 -7.14 7.53 6.94
CA GLU A 43 -6.12 7.74 5.94
C GLU A 43 -4.78 8.01 6.58
N LYS A 44 -4.80 8.72 7.71
CA LYS A 44 -3.56 9.07 8.37
C LYS A 44 -2.79 7.82 8.79
N GLU A 45 -3.48 6.84 9.34
CA GLU A 45 -2.83 5.62 9.77
C GLU A 45 -2.20 4.91 8.57
N ALA A 46 -2.94 4.84 7.49
CA ALA A 46 -2.42 4.17 6.30
C ALA A 46 -1.22 4.90 5.73
N LYS A 47 -1.27 6.22 5.70
CA LYS A 47 -0.16 6.99 5.17
C LYS A 47 1.07 6.87 6.06
N ASP A 48 0.88 6.89 7.37
CA ASP A 48 2.01 6.77 8.27
C ASP A 48 2.69 5.43 8.08
N LEU A 49 1.90 4.38 7.88
CA LEU A 49 2.48 3.07 7.67
C LEU A 49 3.23 3.03 6.34
N ALA A 50 2.63 3.57 5.29
CA ALA A 50 3.28 3.57 3.99
C ALA A 50 4.60 4.33 4.04
N ASP A 51 4.62 5.46 4.74
CA ASP A 51 5.85 6.23 4.87
C ASP A 51 6.91 5.43 5.61
N ARG A 52 6.52 4.74 6.66
CA ARG A 52 7.46 3.95 7.42
C ARG A 52 8.04 2.83 6.56
N LEU A 53 7.19 2.16 5.81
CA LEU A 53 7.67 1.07 4.96
C LEU A 53 8.63 1.58 3.89
N ASN A 54 8.32 2.74 3.34
CA ASN A 54 9.18 3.31 2.32
C ASN A 54 10.53 3.71 2.91
N GLN A 55 10.53 4.19 4.15
CA GLN A 55 11.79 4.57 4.76
C GLN A 55 12.63 3.34 5.08
N GLU A 56 12.00 2.26 5.47
CA GLU A 56 12.75 1.04 5.74
C GLU A 56 13.38 0.51 4.47
N ASP A 57 12.67 0.60 3.36
CA ASP A 57 13.25 0.16 2.12
C ASP A 57 14.46 1.00 1.73
N LYS A 58 14.43 2.26 2.04
CA LYS A 58 15.55 3.11 1.69
C LYS A 58 16.80 2.79 2.47
N LYS A 59 16.65 2.26 3.65
CA LYS A 59 17.81 1.98 4.47
C LYS A 59 18.57 0.74 4.01
N LYS A 60 18.02 -0.02 3.16
CA LYS A 60 18.74 -1.16 2.63
C LYS A 60 19.62 -0.79 1.44
#